data_51f9980a5129459ed9a2dcb167f9d426
#
_entry.id   51f9980a5129459ed9a2dcb167f9d426
#
_cell.length_a   1.000
_cell.length_b   1.000
_cell.length_c   1.000
_cell.angle_alpha   90.00
_cell.angle_beta   90.00
_cell.angle_gamma   90.00
#
_symmetry.space_group_name_H-M   'P 1'
#
loop_
_entity.id
_entity.type
_entity.pdbx_description
1 polymer ?
#
loop_
_entity_poly.entity_id
_entity_poly.type
_entity_poly.pdbx_seq_one_letter_code
_entity_poly.pdbx_strand_id
1 'polypeptide(L)'
;MKGLFLTCMLFAANLAFGQIKIDKAGDGWDLKVDSAIQLIKETDYEKAIVLDSVCNKVEFWQGSFSTNEGSYRNKGTILVSVKDVKLNSINNLAAVLVHESLHLLFLKKGMVLSPGKEEMYCYRYELEFILKLKDPEPWLIQHANYYMNQTAK
;
A
#
# COMPACT_ATOMS: atom_id res chain seq x y z
N MET A 1 -21.47 -13.60 50.26
CA MET A 1 -21.50 -13.09 48.89
C MET A 1 -20.07 -12.91 48.42
N LYS A 2 -19.56 -13.80 47.55
CA LYS A 2 -18.20 -13.72 47.00
C LYS A 2 -18.27 -13.11 45.59
N GLY A 3 -17.79 -11.88 45.47
CA GLY A 3 -17.71 -11.18 44.18
C GLY A 3 -16.64 -11.81 43.30
N LEU A 4 -17.06 -12.33 42.18
CA LEU A 4 -16.20 -12.85 41.13
C LEU A 4 -15.70 -11.66 40.29
N PHE A 5 -14.47 -11.20 40.51
CA PHE A 5 -13.79 -10.26 39.64
C PHE A 5 -13.39 -10.99 38.35
N LEU A 6 -14.18 -10.80 37.31
CA LEU A 6 -13.84 -11.22 35.95
C LEU A 6 -12.79 -10.26 35.38
N THR A 7 -11.51 -10.60 35.54
CA THR A 7 -10.41 -9.86 34.92
C THR A 7 -10.41 -10.18 33.42
N CYS A 8 -10.99 -9.29 32.60
CA CYS A 8 -10.79 -9.33 31.16
C CYS A 8 -9.31 -9.09 30.86
N MET A 9 -8.53 -10.15 30.69
CA MET A 9 -7.24 -10.07 30.04
C MET A 9 -7.48 -9.72 28.56
N LEU A 10 -7.35 -8.45 28.23
CA LEU A 10 -7.11 -7.99 26.87
C LEU A 10 -5.76 -8.55 26.42
N PHE A 11 -5.79 -9.71 25.76
CA PHE A 11 -4.67 -10.14 24.92
C PHE A 11 -4.54 -9.14 23.79
N ALA A 12 -3.76 -8.09 24.00
CA ALA A 12 -3.18 -7.33 22.92
C ALA A 12 -2.23 -8.32 22.19
N ALA A 13 -2.75 -9.02 21.21
CA ALA A 13 -1.92 -9.70 20.23
C ALA A 13 -1.14 -8.59 19.51
N ASN A 14 0.06 -8.30 20.01
CA ASN A 14 1.08 -7.61 19.22
C ASN A 14 1.40 -8.57 18.06
N LEU A 15 0.62 -8.50 16.99
CA LEU A 15 1.01 -9.04 15.71
C LEU A 15 2.27 -8.24 15.36
N ALA A 16 3.42 -8.87 15.55
CA ALA A 16 4.68 -8.29 15.09
C ALA A 16 4.56 -8.17 13.59
N PHE A 17 4.33 -6.94 13.13
CA PHE A 17 4.48 -6.64 11.71
C PHE A 17 5.91 -7.02 11.32
N GLY A 18 6.06 -7.79 10.25
CA GLY A 18 7.35 -8.01 9.62
C GLY A 18 7.98 -6.65 9.33
N GLN A 19 9.26 -6.53 9.50
CA GLN A 19 9.93 -5.27 9.24
C GLN A 19 10.19 -5.18 7.74
N ILE A 20 9.33 -4.44 7.02
CA ILE A 20 9.57 -4.12 5.61
C ILE A 20 10.91 -3.38 5.52
N LYS A 21 11.86 -3.94 4.78
CA LYS A 21 13.15 -3.30 4.58
C LYS A 21 12.99 -2.14 3.60
N ILE A 22 13.36 -0.93 4.01
CA ILE A 22 13.35 0.24 3.15
C ILE A 22 14.79 0.57 2.79
N ASP A 23 15.09 0.63 1.50
CA ASP A 23 16.42 1.06 1.05
C ASP A 23 16.63 2.54 1.39
N LYS A 24 17.87 2.91 1.68
CA LYS A 24 18.20 4.30 1.88
C LYS A 24 18.24 5.01 0.53
N ALA A 25 17.42 6.03 0.38
CA ALA A 25 17.49 6.97 -0.71
C ALA A 25 17.80 8.36 -0.15
N GLY A 26 18.49 9.17 -0.94
CA GLY A 26 18.65 10.59 -0.59
C GLY A 26 17.31 11.30 -0.45
N ASP A 27 17.33 12.53 0.05
CA ASP A 27 16.15 13.42 0.16
C ASP A 27 15.02 12.94 1.08
N GLY A 28 15.30 12.00 2.02
CA GLY A 28 14.36 11.55 3.04
C GLY A 28 13.24 10.66 2.50
N TRP A 29 13.44 10.00 1.38
CA TRP A 29 12.45 9.08 0.81
C TRP A 29 12.14 7.88 1.71
N ASP A 30 13.13 7.38 2.44
CA ASP A 30 12.96 6.34 3.45
C ASP A 30 11.97 6.77 4.54
N LEU A 31 12.08 7.99 5.05
CA LEU A 31 11.16 8.56 6.03
C LEU A 31 9.74 8.76 5.47
N LYS A 32 9.64 9.13 4.18
CA LYS A 32 8.32 9.25 3.52
C LYS A 32 7.63 7.89 3.40
N VAL A 33 8.38 6.85 3.04
CA VAL A 33 7.83 5.48 2.97
C VAL A 33 7.40 5.00 4.35
N ASP A 34 8.20 5.23 5.39
CA ASP A 34 7.80 4.91 6.77
C ASP A 34 6.51 5.62 7.16
N SER A 35 6.41 6.92 6.84
CA SER A 35 5.20 7.71 7.11
C SER A 35 3.98 7.18 6.34
N ALA A 36 4.16 6.76 5.10
CA ALA A 36 3.10 6.18 4.28
C ALA A 36 2.64 4.82 4.85
N ILE A 37 3.57 3.96 5.27
CA ILE A 37 3.24 2.68 5.90
C ILE A 37 2.48 2.91 7.23
N GLN A 38 2.90 3.89 8.03
CA GLN A 38 2.20 4.25 9.25
C GLN A 38 0.79 4.76 8.96
N LEU A 39 0.62 5.60 7.94
CA LEU A 39 -0.69 6.07 7.51
C LEU A 39 -1.61 4.91 7.08
N ILE A 40 -1.10 3.91 6.38
CA ILE A 40 -1.87 2.71 6.01
C ILE A 40 -2.33 1.97 7.27
N LYS A 41 -1.46 1.78 8.26
CA LYS A 41 -1.80 1.10 9.53
C LYS A 41 -2.89 1.82 10.30
N GLU A 42 -2.85 3.14 10.31
CA GLU A 42 -3.83 3.98 11.03
C GLU A 42 -5.18 4.07 10.30
N THR A 43 -5.15 4.02 8.96
CA THR A 43 -6.34 4.23 8.12
C THR A 43 -7.06 2.92 7.81
N ASP A 44 -6.32 1.87 7.45
CA ASP A 44 -6.84 0.58 7.02
C ASP A 44 -5.92 -0.57 7.45
N TYR A 45 -6.14 -1.05 8.66
CA TYR A 45 -5.32 -2.10 9.26
C TYR A 45 -5.30 -3.40 8.44
N GLU A 46 -6.41 -3.74 7.77
CA GLU A 46 -6.47 -4.94 6.92
C GLU A 46 -5.53 -4.82 5.73
N LYS A 47 -5.48 -3.65 5.09
CA LYS A 47 -4.55 -3.38 3.99
C LYS A 47 -3.10 -3.33 4.47
N ALA A 48 -2.85 -2.85 5.68
CA ALA A 48 -1.54 -2.91 6.30
C ALA A 48 -1.06 -4.36 6.52
N ILE A 49 -1.93 -5.27 6.97
CA ILE A 49 -1.62 -6.69 7.09
C ILE A 49 -1.28 -7.29 5.73
N VAL A 50 -2.06 -6.97 4.69
CA VAL A 50 -1.75 -7.44 3.33
C VAL A 50 -0.38 -6.96 2.90
N LEU A 51 -0.11 -5.66 2.98
CA LEU A 51 1.19 -5.09 2.62
C LEU A 51 2.35 -5.79 3.36
N ASP A 52 2.26 -5.94 4.66
CA ASP A 52 3.28 -6.62 5.48
C ASP A 52 3.47 -8.10 5.09
N SER A 53 2.39 -8.78 4.72
CA SER A 53 2.44 -10.20 4.37
C SER A 53 3.09 -10.48 3.02
N VAL A 54 3.14 -9.49 2.10
CA VAL A 54 3.60 -9.66 0.72
C VAL A 54 4.82 -8.82 0.38
N CYS A 55 5.03 -7.69 1.05
CA CYS A 55 6.14 -6.78 0.80
C CYS A 55 7.29 -7.04 1.78
N ASN A 56 8.43 -7.48 1.24
CA ASN A 56 9.65 -7.67 2.03
C ASN A 56 10.56 -6.44 1.97
N LYS A 57 10.44 -5.65 0.89
CA LYS A 57 11.35 -4.55 0.61
C LYS A 57 10.70 -3.46 -0.24
N VAL A 58 11.04 -2.21 0.06
CA VAL A 58 10.82 -1.06 -0.83
C VAL A 58 12.16 -0.58 -1.36
N GLU A 59 12.28 -0.51 -2.68
CA GLU A 59 13.44 0.00 -3.40
C GLU A 59 13.07 1.30 -4.13
N PHE A 60 14.07 2.15 -4.33
CA PHE A 60 13.90 3.40 -5.03
C PHE A 60 14.48 3.36 -6.44
N TRP A 61 13.78 4.00 -7.37
CA TRP A 61 14.10 4.04 -8.78
C TRP A 61 14.31 5.47 -9.27
N GLN A 62 15.35 5.68 -10.05
CA GLN A 62 15.69 6.99 -10.62
C GLN A 62 15.05 7.27 -11.99
N GLY A 63 14.36 6.29 -12.56
CA GLY A 63 13.71 6.42 -13.87
C GLY A 63 12.32 7.06 -13.79
N SER A 64 11.83 7.55 -14.93
CA SER A 64 10.43 7.92 -15.09
C SER A 64 9.64 6.70 -15.49
N PHE A 65 8.54 6.41 -14.80
CA PHE A 65 7.52 5.51 -15.31
C PHE A 65 6.54 6.31 -16.13
N SER A 66 6.19 5.82 -17.31
CA SER A 66 5.25 6.52 -18.19
C SER A 66 3.79 6.43 -17.73
N THR A 67 3.48 5.45 -16.86
CA THR A 67 2.10 5.19 -16.42
C THR A 67 1.98 4.79 -14.96
N ASN A 68 3.01 4.24 -14.33
CA ASN A 68 2.96 3.74 -12.96
C ASN A 68 3.97 4.47 -12.07
N GLU A 69 3.49 4.95 -10.95
CA GLU A 69 4.27 5.68 -9.94
C GLU A 69 5.06 4.73 -9.04
N GLY A 70 4.67 3.46 -9.04
CA GLY A 70 5.37 2.34 -8.42
C GLY A 70 5.25 1.12 -9.30
N SER A 71 5.98 0.09 -9.00
CA SER A 71 5.88 -1.20 -9.66
C SER A 71 6.24 -2.32 -8.70
N TYR A 72 5.59 -3.45 -8.85
CA TYR A 72 5.96 -4.64 -8.11
C TYR A 72 7.09 -5.41 -8.81
N ARG A 73 7.88 -6.12 -8.01
CA ARG A 73 8.88 -7.07 -8.50
C ARG A 73 8.67 -8.42 -7.86
N ASN A 74 9.13 -9.45 -8.56
CA ASN A 74 9.20 -10.79 -7.98
C ASN A 74 9.88 -10.74 -6.60
N LYS A 75 9.43 -11.61 -5.69
CA LYS A 75 9.98 -11.75 -4.33
C LYS A 75 9.62 -10.64 -3.33
N GLY A 76 8.50 -9.97 -3.54
CA GLY A 76 7.97 -9.05 -2.54
C GLY A 76 8.69 -7.71 -2.49
N THR A 77 9.16 -7.20 -3.61
CA THR A 77 9.77 -5.87 -3.71
C THR A 77 8.81 -4.90 -4.39
N ILE A 78 8.56 -3.76 -3.75
CA ILE A 78 7.89 -2.61 -4.37
C ILE A 78 8.96 -1.61 -4.81
N LEU A 79 8.81 -1.10 -6.02
CA LEU A 79 9.74 -0.14 -6.62
C LEU A 79 9.06 1.22 -6.71
N VAL A 80 9.62 2.22 -6.04
CA VAL A 80 9.08 3.58 -5.98
C VAL A 80 9.95 4.54 -6.79
N SER A 81 9.33 5.30 -7.71
CA SER A 81 10.04 6.31 -8.49
C SER A 81 10.28 7.58 -7.66
N VAL A 82 11.54 7.93 -7.44
CA VAL A 82 11.91 9.17 -6.73
C VAL A 82 11.81 10.41 -7.61
N LYS A 83 11.56 10.26 -8.90
CA LYS A 83 11.38 11.37 -9.83
C LYS A 83 9.92 11.79 -9.99
N ASP A 84 8.99 10.98 -9.52
CA ASP A 84 7.58 11.34 -9.60
C ASP A 84 7.22 12.32 -8.48
N VAL A 85 6.99 13.57 -8.85
CA VAL A 85 6.61 14.64 -7.92
C VAL A 85 5.29 14.37 -7.20
N LYS A 86 4.42 13.55 -7.77
CA LYS A 86 3.14 13.16 -7.14
C LYS A 86 3.37 12.31 -5.89
N LEU A 87 4.44 11.51 -5.85
CA LEU A 87 4.81 10.70 -4.69
C LEU A 87 5.39 11.52 -3.54
N ASN A 88 5.51 12.85 -3.66
CA ASN A 88 5.76 13.72 -2.53
C ASN A 88 4.56 13.82 -1.56
N SER A 89 3.34 13.55 -2.03
CA SER A 89 2.18 13.38 -1.15
C SER A 89 2.28 12.03 -0.42
N ILE A 90 2.19 12.06 0.91
CA ILE A 90 2.15 10.84 1.73
C ILE A 90 0.89 10.02 1.45
N ASN A 91 -0.25 10.68 1.21
CA ASN A 91 -1.49 10.01 0.84
C ASN A 91 -1.33 9.22 -0.47
N ASN A 92 -0.72 9.85 -1.49
CA ASN A 92 -0.48 9.19 -2.76
C ASN A 92 0.53 8.05 -2.62
N LEU A 93 1.63 8.26 -1.90
CA LEU A 93 2.62 7.22 -1.66
C LEU A 93 1.99 6.02 -0.93
N ALA A 94 1.14 6.26 0.07
CA ALA A 94 0.40 5.21 0.77
C ALA A 94 -0.56 4.47 -0.18
N ALA A 95 -1.29 5.21 -1.03
CA ALA A 95 -2.19 4.64 -2.03
C ALA A 95 -1.44 3.74 -3.02
N VAL A 96 -0.28 4.19 -3.53
CA VAL A 96 0.58 3.39 -4.41
C VAL A 96 1.10 2.13 -3.71
N LEU A 97 1.53 2.21 -2.46
CA LEU A 97 1.97 1.01 -1.70
C LEU A 97 0.82 0.00 -1.52
N VAL A 98 -0.40 0.48 -1.29
CA VAL A 98 -1.60 -0.36 -1.21
C VAL A 98 -1.88 -1.01 -2.56
N HIS A 99 -1.84 -0.27 -3.67
CA HIS A 99 -2.02 -0.76 -5.04
C HIS A 99 -1.02 -1.88 -5.35
N GLU A 100 0.25 -1.61 -5.20
CA GLU A 100 1.34 -2.55 -5.51
C GLU A 100 1.30 -3.79 -4.60
N SER A 101 0.83 -3.65 -3.36
CA SER A 101 0.67 -4.79 -2.46
C SER A 101 -0.33 -5.83 -2.98
N LEU A 102 -1.36 -5.40 -3.72
CA LEU A 102 -2.33 -6.32 -4.31
C LEU A 102 -1.75 -7.10 -5.50
N HIS A 103 -0.91 -6.46 -6.33
CA HIS A 103 -0.13 -7.16 -7.35
C HIS A 103 0.74 -8.25 -6.75
N LEU A 104 1.47 -7.92 -5.67
CA LEU A 104 2.29 -8.89 -4.95
C LEU A 104 1.46 -10.04 -4.35
N LEU A 105 0.24 -9.74 -3.86
CA LEU A 105 -0.66 -10.75 -3.34
C LEU A 105 -1.13 -11.71 -4.43
N PHE A 106 -1.50 -11.20 -5.61
CA PHE A 106 -1.88 -12.03 -6.75
C PHE A 106 -0.73 -12.93 -7.18
N LEU A 107 0.46 -12.37 -7.28
CA LEU A 107 1.68 -13.11 -7.60
C LEU A 107 1.96 -14.21 -6.56
N LYS A 108 1.90 -13.89 -5.27
CA LYS A 108 2.10 -14.84 -4.17
C LYS A 108 1.10 -15.99 -4.17
N LYS A 109 -0.15 -15.70 -4.55
CA LYS A 109 -1.23 -16.69 -4.66
C LYS A 109 -1.23 -17.47 -5.99
N GLY A 110 -0.32 -17.17 -6.92
CA GLY A 110 -0.30 -17.76 -8.25
C GLY A 110 -1.54 -17.46 -9.09
N MET A 111 -2.20 -16.33 -8.82
CA MET A 111 -3.36 -15.89 -9.59
C MET A 111 -2.91 -15.34 -10.94
N VAL A 112 -3.51 -15.87 -12.02
CA VAL A 112 -3.25 -15.40 -13.38
C VAL A 112 -4.48 -14.63 -13.87
N LEU A 113 -4.37 -13.33 -13.94
CA LEU A 113 -5.40 -12.43 -14.47
C LEU A 113 -4.90 -11.81 -15.78
N SER A 114 -5.83 -11.34 -16.63
CA SER A 114 -5.41 -10.47 -17.73
C SER A 114 -4.89 -9.14 -17.14
N PRO A 115 -3.91 -8.48 -17.78
CA PRO A 115 -3.32 -7.24 -17.25
C PRO A 115 -4.37 -6.17 -16.90
N GLY A 116 -5.34 -5.94 -17.80
CA GLY A 116 -6.41 -4.96 -17.53
C GLY A 116 -7.30 -5.34 -16.35
N LYS A 117 -7.60 -6.64 -16.15
CA LYS A 117 -8.41 -7.09 -15.02
C LYS A 117 -7.64 -6.99 -13.71
N GLU A 118 -6.36 -7.28 -13.72
CA GLU A 118 -5.48 -7.14 -12.56
C GLU A 118 -5.40 -5.69 -12.12
N GLU A 119 -5.10 -4.78 -13.04
CA GLU A 119 -5.07 -3.33 -12.78
C GLU A 119 -6.41 -2.80 -12.25
N MET A 120 -7.54 -3.24 -12.83
CA MET A 120 -8.87 -2.85 -12.35
C MET A 120 -9.07 -3.20 -10.86
N TYR A 121 -8.62 -4.39 -10.45
CA TYR A 121 -8.72 -4.78 -9.05
C TYR A 121 -7.77 -3.97 -8.16
N CYS A 122 -6.56 -3.68 -8.63
CA CYS A 122 -5.59 -2.89 -7.89
C CYS A 122 -6.07 -1.44 -7.69
N TYR A 123 -6.61 -0.80 -8.75
CA TYR A 123 -7.19 0.54 -8.61
C TYR A 123 -8.46 0.58 -7.74
N ARG A 124 -9.28 -0.47 -7.75
CA ARG A 124 -10.42 -0.58 -6.83
C ARG A 124 -9.94 -0.66 -5.38
N TYR A 125 -8.96 -1.49 -5.12
CA TYR A 125 -8.38 -1.71 -3.80
C TYR A 125 -7.71 -0.44 -3.26
N GLU A 126 -7.01 0.29 -4.13
CA GLU A 126 -6.44 1.61 -3.87
C GLU A 126 -7.54 2.64 -3.55
N LEU A 127 -8.59 2.72 -4.38
CA LEU A 127 -9.70 3.64 -4.18
C LEU A 127 -10.42 3.42 -2.83
N GLU A 128 -10.64 2.17 -2.46
CA GLU A 128 -11.21 1.82 -1.15
C GLU A 128 -10.37 2.37 0.01
N PHE A 129 -9.04 2.35 -0.12
CA PHE A 129 -8.14 2.94 0.86
C PHE A 129 -8.22 4.47 0.85
N ILE A 130 -8.14 5.10 -0.32
CA ILE A 130 -8.20 6.56 -0.48
C ILE A 130 -9.48 7.13 0.15
N LEU A 131 -10.62 6.45 -0.01
CA LEU A 131 -11.91 6.88 0.55
C LEU A 131 -11.98 6.79 2.09
N LYS A 132 -11.04 6.09 2.74
CA LYS A 132 -10.91 6.04 4.20
C LYS A 132 -9.97 7.11 4.77
N LEU A 133 -9.18 7.76 3.92
CA LEU A 133 -8.30 8.85 4.34
C LEU A 133 -9.13 10.03 4.89
N LYS A 134 -8.60 10.72 5.89
CA LYS A 134 -9.28 11.85 6.50
C LYS A 134 -9.47 13.03 5.54
N ASP A 135 -8.42 13.34 4.78
CA ASP A 135 -8.39 14.46 3.83
C ASP A 135 -7.65 14.02 2.54
N PRO A 136 -8.27 13.15 1.71
CA PRO A 136 -7.64 12.75 0.46
C PRO A 136 -7.64 13.91 -0.54
N GLU A 137 -6.55 14.09 -1.26
CA GLU A 137 -6.50 15.04 -2.36
C GLU A 137 -7.51 14.64 -3.44
N PRO A 138 -8.37 15.55 -3.91
CA PRO A 138 -9.44 15.21 -4.87
C PRO A 138 -8.93 14.53 -6.15
N TRP A 139 -7.72 14.87 -6.59
CA TRP A 139 -7.12 14.28 -7.77
C TRP A 139 -6.78 12.79 -7.59
N LEU A 140 -6.46 12.32 -6.37
CA LEU A 140 -6.23 10.89 -6.09
C LEU A 140 -7.49 10.06 -6.38
N ILE A 141 -8.64 10.53 -5.89
CA ILE A 141 -9.92 9.87 -6.13
C ILE A 141 -10.24 9.83 -7.63
N GLN A 142 -10.03 10.94 -8.33
CA GLN A 142 -10.26 11.05 -9.76
C GLN A 142 -9.34 10.11 -10.55
N HIS A 143 -8.07 10.05 -10.17
CA HIS A 143 -7.05 9.20 -10.79
C HIS A 143 -7.42 7.71 -10.67
N ALA A 144 -7.65 7.23 -9.46
CA ALA A 144 -8.00 5.84 -9.21
C ALA A 144 -9.30 5.43 -9.96
N ASN A 145 -10.34 6.28 -9.92
CA ASN A 145 -11.59 6.05 -10.66
C ASN A 145 -11.37 6.01 -12.17
N TYR A 146 -10.57 6.93 -12.71
CA TYR A 146 -10.30 6.99 -14.14
C TYR A 146 -9.65 5.68 -14.62
N TYR A 147 -8.56 5.24 -13.98
CA TYR A 147 -7.85 4.04 -14.40
C TYR A 147 -8.64 2.76 -14.14
N MET A 148 -9.35 2.66 -13.02
CA MET A 148 -10.26 1.54 -12.78
C MET A 148 -11.27 1.35 -13.92
N ASN A 149 -11.84 2.45 -14.43
CA ASN A 149 -12.83 2.39 -15.52
C ASN A 149 -12.21 2.16 -16.90
N GLN A 150 -10.96 2.56 -17.13
CA GLN A 150 -10.26 2.30 -18.40
C GLN A 150 -9.84 0.84 -18.53
N THR A 151 -9.45 0.22 -17.44
CA THR A 151 -8.96 -1.17 -17.42
C THR A 151 -10.08 -2.21 -17.33
N ALA A 152 -11.32 -1.78 -17.03
CA ALA A 152 -12.50 -2.65 -16.99
C ALA A 152 -13.06 -3.00 -18.38
N LYS A 153 -12.54 -2.42 -19.46
CA LYS A 153 -12.95 -2.68 -20.85
C LYS A 153 -12.09 -3.79 -21.45
#